data_972b70bdd0f3bc6526e7ee406220d9b9
#
_entry.id   972b70bdd0f3bc6526e7ee406220d9b9
#
_cell.length_a   1.000
_cell.length_b   1.000
_cell.length_c   1.000
_cell.angle_alpha   90.00
_cell.angle_beta   90.00
_cell.angle_gamma   90.00
#
_symmetry.space_group_name_H-M   'P 1'
#
loop_
_entity.id
_entity.type
_entity.pdbx_description
1 polymer ?
#
loop_
_entity_poly.entity_id
_entity_poly.type
_entity_poly.pdbx_seq_one_letter_code
_entity_poly.pdbx_strand_id
1 'polypeptide(L)'
;MLTPYYQTPQATIYHGDCRDLLPLLSADVLVTDPPYGVNLGKHHGAEECRKGDLVKSAYASYDDTPENFAEVVLPALRTALAVTDRGVVFAADRMLWDLPRGAAVGGVFLPSACGRGRWGYASMAFVVFYGGAPDLHKGAKATAIRSTERSYVDGHPCPKPLGWMVWAVALASRAGETILDPFMGSGTTLVAAKQLGRRAIGIEMEERYCEIAAKRLAQEVLDFGVVEPPKAEQGALL
;
A
#
# COMPACT_ATOMS: atom_id res chain seq x y z
N MET A 1 -19.06 7.86 18.66
CA MET A 1 -19.03 6.92 17.51
C MET A 1 -18.14 7.51 16.44
N LEU A 2 -17.30 6.69 15.80
CA LEU A 2 -16.51 7.14 14.63
C LEU A 2 -17.46 7.45 13.48
N THR A 3 -17.36 8.64 12.90
CA THR A 3 -18.16 9.03 11.72
C THR A 3 -17.32 8.80 10.47
N PRO A 4 -17.72 7.89 9.57
CA PRO A 4 -17.02 7.69 8.32
C PRO A 4 -17.15 8.93 7.41
N TYR A 5 -16.09 9.23 6.65
CA TYR A 5 -16.13 10.17 5.52
C TYR A 5 -16.91 9.59 4.34
N TYR A 6 -16.72 8.29 4.09
CA TYR A 6 -17.41 7.54 3.05
C TYR A 6 -17.65 6.10 3.51
N GLN A 7 -18.83 5.54 3.18
CA GLN A 7 -19.15 4.18 3.57
C GLN A 7 -20.02 3.48 2.51
N THR A 8 -19.64 2.23 2.22
CA THR A 8 -20.42 1.24 1.47
C THR A 8 -20.37 -0.10 2.19
N PRO A 9 -21.11 -1.12 1.78
CA PRO A 9 -20.97 -2.46 2.36
C PRO A 9 -19.56 -3.06 2.26
N GLN A 10 -18.74 -2.59 1.29
CA GLN A 10 -17.41 -3.13 1.02
C GLN A 10 -16.27 -2.23 1.47
N ALA A 11 -16.50 -0.94 1.67
CA ALA A 11 -15.42 -0.02 2.01
C ALA A 11 -15.88 1.08 2.97
N THR A 12 -15.02 1.41 3.93
CA THR A 12 -15.20 2.53 4.84
C THR A 12 -13.94 3.39 4.79
N ILE A 13 -14.10 4.69 4.62
CA ILE A 13 -13.02 5.68 4.65
C ILE A 13 -13.23 6.56 5.88
N TYR A 14 -12.16 6.77 6.64
CA TYR A 14 -12.09 7.77 7.69
C TYR A 14 -11.12 8.88 7.29
N HIS A 15 -11.56 10.12 7.41
CA HIS A 15 -10.70 11.29 7.28
C HIS A 15 -10.16 11.66 8.65
N GLY A 16 -8.84 11.65 8.83
CA GLY A 16 -8.18 12.00 10.09
C GLY A 16 -6.81 11.38 10.28
N ASP A 17 -6.25 11.62 11.46
CA ASP A 17 -4.98 11.02 11.86
C ASP A 17 -5.19 9.54 12.23
N CYS A 18 -4.44 8.66 11.60
CA CYS A 18 -4.55 7.23 11.86
C CYS A 18 -4.19 6.86 13.31
N ARG A 19 -3.37 7.66 13.99
CA ARG A 19 -2.98 7.42 15.40
C ARG A 19 -4.17 7.51 16.36
N ASP A 20 -5.13 8.39 16.06
CA ASP A 20 -6.33 8.57 16.85
C ASP A 20 -7.39 7.50 16.56
N LEU A 21 -7.40 7.00 15.33
CA LEU A 21 -8.44 6.11 14.83
C LEU A 21 -8.10 4.62 15.01
N LEU A 22 -6.83 4.23 14.82
CA LEU A 22 -6.39 2.84 14.89
C LEU A 22 -6.74 2.13 16.20
N PRO A 23 -6.63 2.75 17.40
CA PRO A 23 -7.00 2.10 18.65
C PRO A 23 -8.49 1.74 18.78
N LEU A 24 -9.33 2.32 17.92
CA LEU A 24 -10.79 2.15 17.91
C LEU A 24 -11.27 1.18 16.81
N LEU A 25 -10.33 0.65 16.03
CA LEU A 25 -10.60 -0.20 14.87
C LEU A 25 -10.06 -1.61 15.09
N SER A 26 -10.61 -2.55 14.32
CA SER A 26 -10.12 -3.92 14.20
C SER A 26 -10.34 -4.39 12.78
N ALA A 27 -9.36 -5.15 12.25
CA ALA A 27 -9.43 -5.74 10.92
C ALA A 27 -8.65 -7.05 10.90
N ASP A 28 -8.86 -7.86 9.85
CA ASP A 28 -8.18 -9.14 9.73
C ASP A 28 -6.74 -8.98 9.21
N VAL A 29 -6.53 -8.02 8.29
CA VAL A 29 -5.27 -7.91 7.55
C VAL A 29 -4.87 -6.46 7.34
N LEU A 30 -3.63 -6.13 7.67
CA LEU A 30 -2.98 -4.89 7.27
C LEU A 30 -2.41 -5.04 5.84
N VAL A 31 -2.77 -4.17 4.91
CA VAL A 31 -2.08 -4.01 3.63
C VAL A 31 -1.87 -2.53 3.38
N THR A 32 -0.63 -2.06 3.41
CA THR A 32 -0.36 -0.62 3.42
C THR A 32 0.95 -0.24 2.76
N ASP A 33 0.99 0.97 2.23
CA ASP A 33 2.15 1.67 1.67
C ASP A 33 2.37 2.98 2.41
N PRO A 34 3.07 2.96 3.56
CA PRO A 34 3.25 4.14 4.39
C PRO A 34 4.21 5.15 3.76
N PRO A 35 4.21 6.42 4.20
CA PRO A 35 5.27 7.38 3.88
C PRO A 35 6.64 6.83 4.28
N TYR A 36 7.69 7.12 3.48
CA TYR A 36 8.99 6.47 3.62
C TYR A 36 10.07 7.29 4.35
N GLY A 37 9.78 8.54 4.71
CA GLY A 37 10.75 9.43 5.31
C GLY A 37 11.91 9.78 4.36
N VAL A 38 11.61 9.91 3.06
CA VAL A 38 12.62 10.09 2.01
C VAL A 38 12.70 11.53 1.51
N ASN A 39 12.06 12.48 2.20
CA ASN A 39 11.95 13.88 1.79
C ASN A 39 11.36 14.02 0.38
N LEU A 40 10.28 13.28 0.12
CA LEU A 40 9.58 13.34 -1.16
C LEU A 40 9.16 14.79 -1.44
N GLY A 41 9.61 15.38 -2.52
CA GLY A 41 9.39 16.80 -2.84
C GLY A 41 10.61 17.70 -2.65
N LYS A 42 11.61 17.34 -1.83
CA LYS A 42 12.85 18.11 -1.68
C LYS A 42 13.98 17.60 -2.59
N HIS A 43 13.94 16.33 -3.01
CA HIS A 43 15.02 15.66 -3.74
C HIS A 43 14.79 15.50 -5.25
N HIS A 44 13.62 15.78 -5.76
CA HIS A 44 13.43 15.86 -7.20
C HIS A 44 13.72 17.29 -7.63
N GLY A 45 14.99 17.54 -7.98
CA GLY A 45 15.41 18.77 -8.62
C GLY A 45 14.45 19.04 -9.80
N ALA A 46 14.01 20.29 -9.92
CA ALA A 46 12.99 20.74 -10.88
C ALA A 46 13.36 20.50 -12.37
N GLU A 47 14.52 19.90 -12.66
CA GLU A 47 15.03 19.65 -14.00
C GLU A 47 14.80 18.23 -14.54
N GLU A 48 14.55 17.20 -13.68
CA GLU A 48 14.38 15.83 -14.17
C GLU A 48 12.91 15.37 -14.30
N CYS A 49 11.97 16.07 -13.71
CA CYS A 49 10.55 15.77 -13.87
C CYS A 49 9.92 16.69 -14.91
N ARG A 50 9.97 16.32 -16.20
CA ARG A 50 9.34 17.06 -17.34
C ARG A 50 7.80 17.20 -17.24
N LYS A 51 7.20 17.01 -16.06
CA LYS A 51 5.81 17.34 -15.70
C LYS A 51 5.79 17.98 -14.31
N GLY A 52 6.47 19.13 -14.21
CA GLY A 52 6.95 19.78 -13.00
C GLY A 52 5.93 20.38 -12.04
N ASP A 53 4.62 20.24 -12.22
CA ASP A 53 3.63 20.89 -11.33
C ASP A 53 2.98 19.96 -10.31
N LEU A 54 3.04 18.64 -10.52
CA LEU A 54 2.39 17.67 -9.65
C LEU A 54 3.17 17.36 -8.36
N VAL A 55 4.50 17.49 -8.39
CA VAL A 55 5.35 17.12 -7.24
C VAL A 55 5.38 18.21 -6.16
N LYS A 56 5.20 19.48 -6.52
CA LYS A 56 5.19 20.60 -5.55
C LYS A 56 3.97 20.65 -4.63
N SER A 57 2.89 19.95 -4.97
CA SER A 57 1.66 19.87 -4.17
C SER A 57 1.47 18.51 -3.49
N ALA A 58 2.49 17.66 -3.49
CA ALA A 58 2.35 16.24 -3.22
C ALA A 58 1.81 15.92 -1.82
N TYR A 59 2.33 16.56 -0.80
CA TYR A 59 1.89 16.39 0.58
C TYR A 59 1.79 17.77 1.22
N ALA A 60 0.60 18.37 1.19
CA ALA A 60 0.40 19.71 1.75
C ALA A 60 0.44 19.72 3.28
N SER A 61 0.06 18.62 3.90
CA SER A 61 -0.10 18.48 5.36
C SER A 61 0.89 17.53 6.02
N TYR A 62 1.73 16.82 5.26
CA TYR A 62 2.69 15.85 5.79
C TYR A 62 4.10 16.14 5.29
N ASP A 63 5.06 16.29 6.22
CA ASP A 63 6.49 16.40 5.91
C ASP A 63 7.13 15.00 5.94
N ASP A 64 7.46 14.45 4.77
CA ASP A 64 8.01 13.10 4.60
C ASP A 64 9.50 13.06 4.96
N THR A 65 9.82 13.34 6.24
CA THR A 65 11.18 13.30 6.76
C THR A 65 11.48 12.02 7.53
N PRO A 66 12.78 11.65 7.69
CA PRO A 66 13.17 10.52 8.54
C PRO A 66 12.68 10.66 9.98
N GLU A 67 12.64 11.88 10.51
CA GLU A 67 12.16 12.18 11.86
C GLU A 67 10.66 11.85 11.97
N ASN A 68 9.84 12.36 11.04
CA ASN A 68 8.41 12.05 11.00
C ASN A 68 8.13 10.56 10.76
N PHE A 69 8.98 9.90 9.97
CA PHE A 69 8.86 8.45 9.82
C PHE A 69 9.04 7.75 11.19
N ALA A 70 10.06 8.12 11.96
CA ALA A 70 10.34 7.52 13.25
C ALA A 70 9.29 7.86 14.33
N GLU A 71 8.79 9.10 14.35
CA GLU A 71 7.93 9.61 15.41
C GLU A 71 6.44 9.41 15.14
N VAL A 72 6.04 9.32 13.88
CA VAL A 72 4.63 9.23 13.46
C VAL A 72 4.32 7.89 12.81
N VAL A 73 5.06 7.54 11.74
CA VAL A 73 4.72 6.38 10.92
C VAL A 73 5.02 5.07 11.63
N LEU A 74 6.19 4.91 12.25
CA LEU A 74 6.54 3.68 12.96
C LEU A 74 5.60 3.35 14.14
N PRO A 75 5.23 4.29 15.01
CA PRO A 75 4.23 4.04 16.04
C PRO A 75 2.87 3.67 15.47
N ALA A 76 2.40 4.36 14.42
CA ALA A 76 1.14 4.04 13.76
C ALA A 76 1.14 2.63 13.14
N LEU A 77 2.25 2.23 12.48
CA LEU A 77 2.41 0.88 11.93
C LEU A 77 2.38 -0.19 13.03
N ARG A 78 3.02 0.06 14.18
CA ARG A 78 2.98 -0.86 15.31
C ARG A 78 1.56 -1.04 15.84
N THR A 79 0.80 0.06 15.94
CA THR A 79 -0.61 0.01 16.35
C THR A 79 -1.45 -0.74 15.31
N ALA A 80 -1.26 -0.46 14.02
CA ALA A 80 -1.97 -1.15 12.94
C ALA A 80 -1.71 -2.65 12.94
N LEU A 81 -0.46 -3.07 13.17
CA LEU A 81 -0.10 -4.49 13.32
C LEU A 81 -0.69 -5.13 14.58
N ALA A 82 -0.92 -4.36 15.65
CA ALA A 82 -1.51 -4.87 16.89
C ALA A 82 -3.04 -5.06 16.80
N VAL A 83 -3.71 -4.36 15.88
CA VAL A 83 -5.16 -4.45 15.65
C VAL A 83 -5.52 -5.32 14.44
N THR A 84 -4.54 -6.05 13.90
CA THR A 84 -4.70 -6.99 12.78
C THR A 84 -4.00 -8.32 13.07
N ASP A 85 -4.47 -9.42 12.47
CA ASP A 85 -3.86 -10.75 12.69
C ASP A 85 -2.56 -10.94 11.90
N ARG A 86 -2.42 -10.25 10.75
CA ARG A 86 -1.29 -10.34 9.83
C ARG A 86 -1.16 -9.08 8.97
N GLY A 87 -0.01 -8.90 8.33
CA GLY A 87 0.22 -7.69 7.57
C GLY A 87 1.16 -7.84 6.39
N VAL A 88 0.98 -6.94 5.42
CA VAL A 88 1.83 -6.70 4.25
C VAL A 88 2.12 -5.21 4.19
N VAL A 89 3.38 -4.83 4.42
CA VAL A 89 3.82 -3.45 4.46
C VAL A 89 4.85 -3.22 3.35
N PHE A 90 4.54 -2.33 2.42
CA PHE A 90 5.49 -1.87 1.42
C PHE A 90 6.56 -1.00 2.07
N ALA A 91 7.79 -1.09 1.60
CA ALA A 91 8.92 -0.43 2.21
C ALA A 91 9.97 0.02 1.19
N ALA A 92 10.60 1.16 1.45
CA ALA A 92 11.87 1.49 0.82
C ALA A 92 13.02 0.69 1.47
N ASP A 93 14.12 0.51 0.76
CA ASP A 93 15.31 -0.23 1.22
C ASP A 93 15.81 0.24 2.60
N ARG A 94 15.87 1.55 2.81
CA ARG A 94 16.35 2.15 4.07
C ARG A 94 15.42 1.94 5.26
N MET A 95 14.11 1.78 5.01
CA MET A 95 13.12 1.55 6.08
C MET A 95 13.19 0.13 6.66
N LEU A 96 13.71 -0.84 5.89
CA LEU A 96 13.70 -2.26 6.29
C LEU A 96 14.34 -2.50 7.67
N TRP A 97 15.30 -1.64 8.04
CA TRP A 97 16.05 -1.77 9.29
C TRP A 97 15.33 -1.18 10.50
N ASP A 98 14.37 -0.28 10.27
CA ASP A 98 13.61 0.42 11.30
C ASP A 98 12.23 -0.21 11.54
N LEU A 99 11.71 -0.94 10.54
CA LEU A 99 10.43 -1.65 10.66
C LEU A 99 10.48 -2.74 11.73
N PRO A 100 9.36 -3.03 12.41
CA PRO A 100 9.25 -4.21 13.25
C PRO A 100 9.69 -5.46 12.49
N ARG A 101 10.33 -6.39 13.16
CA ARG A 101 10.79 -7.64 12.52
C ARG A 101 9.60 -8.42 11.97
N GLY A 102 9.57 -8.59 10.65
CA GLY A 102 8.57 -9.41 9.96
C GLY A 102 8.90 -10.90 9.96
N ALA A 103 7.94 -11.69 9.52
CA ALA A 103 8.11 -13.13 9.31
C ALA A 103 8.88 -13.43 8.01
N ALA A 104 8.74 -12.60 6.99
CA ALA A 104 9.43 -12.71 5.71
C ALA A 104 9.59 -11.35 5.04
N VAL A 105 10.52 -11.28 4.10
CA VAL A 105 10.71 -10.15 3.19
C VAL A 105 10.59 -10.65 1.76
N GLY A 106 9.91 -9.90 0.93
CA GLY A 106 9.76 -10.13 -0.50
C GLY A 106 9.64 -8.82 -1.24
N GLY A 107 8.91 -8.80 -2.35
CA GLY A 107 8.72 -7.53 -3.05
C GLY A 107 8.34 -7.63 -4.51
N VAL A 108 8.45 -6.49 -5.19
CA VAL A 108 8.21 -6.38 -6.62
C VAL A 108 9.52 -6.06 -7.32
N PHE A 109 9.96 -6.96 -8.19
CA PHE A 109 11.10 -6.73 -9.05
C PHE A 109 10.70 -5.85 -10.24
N LEU A 110 11.44 -4.77 -10.44
CA LEU A 110 11.23 -3.75 -11.46
C LEU A 110 12.38 -3.77 -12.46
N PRO A 111 12.23 -4.38 -13.63
CA PRO A 111 13.29 -4.45 -14.64
C PRO A 111 13.79 -3.09 -15.14
N SER A 112 12.90 -2.09 -15.14
CA SER A 112 13.21 -0.71 -15.57
C SER A 112 13.78 0.17 -14.44
N ALA A 113 14.02 -0.41 -13.25
CA ALA A 113 14.39 0.26 -12.03
C ALA A 113 13.35 1.32 -11.54
N CYS A 114 13.38 1.63 -10.25
CA CYS A 114 12.52 2.63 -9.62
C CYS A 114 13.31 3.83 -9.06
N GLY A 115 14.62 3.86 -9.27
CA GLY A 115 15.49 4.93 -8.80
C GLY A 115 16.97 4.59 -8.91
N ARG A 116 17.81 5.49 -8.43
CA ARG A 116 19.27 5.33 -8.39
C ARG A 116 19.76 5.44 -6.96
N GLY A 117 20.46 4.43 -6.48
CA GLY A 117 21.13 4.41 -5.19
C GLY A 117 22.65 4.46 -5.33
N ARG A 118 23.36 4.33 -4.20
CA ARG A 118 24.84 4.32 -4.15
C ARG A 118 25.45 3.10 -4.86
N TRP A 119 24.72 1.99 -4.93
CA TRP A 119 25.17 0.73 -5.52
C TRP A 119 24.65 0.48 -6.94
N GLY A 120 23.96 1.46 -7.53
CA GLY A 120 23.39 1.35 -8.86
C GLY A 120 21.89 1.62 -8.90
N TYR A 121 21.19 0.98 -9.81
CA TYR A 121 19.75 1.17 -9.97
C TYR A 121 18.96 0.35 -8.95
N ALA A 122 18.05 0.99 -8.22
CA ALA A 122 17.09 0.32 -7.35
C ALA A 122 16.06 -0.40 -8.20
N SER A 123 16.05 -1.72 -8.15
CA SER A 123 15.15 -2.57 -8.96
C SER A 123 14.15 -3.36 -8.11
N MET A 124 14.02 -3.02 -6.83
CA MET A 124 13.10 -3.68 -5.91
C MET A 124 12.26 -2.65 -5.15
N ALA A 125 10.94 -2.86 -5.15
CA ALA A 125 10.07 -2.36 -4.12
C ALA A 125 9.91 -3.48 -3.08
N PHE A 126 10.41 -3.23 -1.88
CA PHE A 126 10.40 -4.24 -0.82
C PHE A 126 9.02 -4.36 -0.18
N VAL A 127 8.74 -5.53 0.37
CA VAL A 127 7.53 -5.83 1.12
C VAL A 127 7.91 -6.67 2.33
N VAL A 128 7.47 -6.25 3.51
CA VAL A 128 7.62 -7.00 4.75
C VAL A 128 6.30 -7.67 5.10
N PHE A 129 6.36 -8.97 5.36
CA PHE A 129 5.22 -9.80 5.73
C PHE A 129 5.22 -10.07 7.22
N TYR A 130 4.06 -9.91 7.88
CA TYR A 130 3.84 -10.14 9.30
C TYR A 130 2.79 -11.24 9.50
N GLY A 131 3.00 -12.08 10.53
CA GLY A 131 2.16 -13.25 10.75
C GLY A 131 2.38 -14.35 9.71
N GLY A 132 1.34 -15.09 9.37
CA GLY A 132 1.39 -16.20 8.42
C GLY A 132 0.39 -16.08 7.27
N ALA A 133 0.74 -16.59 6.09
CA ALA A 133 -0.19 -16.64 4.97
C ALA A 133 -1.43 -17.49 5.32
N PRO A 134 -2.66 -17.03 4.98
CA PRO A 134 -3.89 -17.63 5.48
C PRO A 134 -4.12 -19.08 5.01
N ASP A 135 -3.61 -19.44 3.85
CA ASP A 135 -3.84 -20.74 3.22
C ASP A 135 -2.56 -21.46 2.81
N LEU A 136 -1.50 -21.28 3.59
CA LEU A 136 -0.18 -21.89 3.30
C LEU A 136 -0.27 -23.42 3.13
N HIS A 137 -1.16 -24.07 3.86
CA HIS A 137 -1.40 -25.52 3.75
C HIS A 137 -2.00 -25.95 2.40
N LYS A 138 -2.60 -25.04 1.63
CA LYS A 138 -3.10 -25.30 0.27
C LYS A 138 -2.06 -25.07 -0.82
N GLY A 139 -0.86 -24.68 -0.44
CA GLY A 139 0.26 -24.41 -1.31
C GLY A 139 0.86 -23.02 -1.08
N ALA A 140 2.19 -22.95 -1.18
CA ALA A 140 2.91 -21.69 -1.05
C ALA A 140 2.69 -20.81 -2.27
N LYS A 141 2.48 -19.52 -2.05
CA LYS A 141 2.45 -18.51 -3.09
C LYS A 141 3.77 -17.73 -3.09
N ALA A 142 4.15 -17.18 -4.24
CA ALA A 142 5.38 -16.40 -4.35
C ALA A 142 5.28 -15.10 -3.52
N THR A 143 6.28 -14.86 -2.68
CA THR A 143 6.43 -13.61 -1.90
C THR A 143 7.08 -12.49 -2.69
N ALA A 144 7.38 -12.72 -3.98
CA ALA A 144 7.88 -11.72 -4.90
C ALA A 144 7.23 -11.88 -6.28
N ILE A 145 7.06 -10.76 -6.96
CA ILE A 145 6.56 -10.71 -8.34
C ILE A 145 7.47 -9.83 -9.21
N ARG A 146 7.41 -10.03 -10.52
CA ARG A 146 7.98 -9.12 -11.50
C ARG A 146 6.88 -8.22 -12.04
N SER A 147 7.12 -6.92 -12.11
CA SER A 147 6.16 -5.98 -12.71
C SER A 147 6.87 -4.93 -13.57
N THR A 148 6.19 -4.53 -14.65
CA THR A 148 6.52 -3.35 -15.44
C THR A 148 5.38 -2.32 -15.37
N GLU A 149 4.39 -2.58 -14.53
CA GLU A 149 3.22 -1.74 -14.38
C GLU A 149 3.61 -0.37 -13.82
N ARG A 150 3.04 0.66 -14.40
CA ARG A 150 3.14 2.04 -13.93
C ARG A 150 1.76 2.48 -13.46
N SER A 151 1.72 3.29 -12.41
CA SER A 151 0.48 3.83 -11.90
C SER A 151 0.38 5.32 -12.15
N TYR A 152 -0.83 5.75 -12.45
CA TYR A 152 -1.20 7.15 -12.51
C TYR A 152 -2.58 7.31 -11.87
N VAL A 153 -2.69 8.22 -10.91
CA VAL A 153 -3.96 8.69 -10.34
C VAL A 153 -3.89 10.21 -10.33
N ASP A 154 -4.81 10.84 -11.02
CA ASP A 154 -4.83 12.31 -11.08
C ASP A 154 -4.92 12.90 -9.66
N GLY A 155 -4.07 13.89 -9.42
CA GLY A 155 -3.97 14.54 -8.10
C GLY A 155 -3.21 13.75 -7.02
N HIS A 156 -2.68 12.53 -7.30
CA HIS A 156 -1.83 11.79 -6.36
C HIS A 156 -0.40 11.63 -6.90
N PRO A 157 0.64 11.98 -6.14
CA PRO A 157 2.02 12.08 -6.67
C PRO A 157 2.67 10.71 -6.94
N CYS A 158 2.38 9.71 -6.12
CA CYS A 158 3.07 8.42 -6.17
C CYS A 158 2.12 7.25 -5.83
N PRO A 159 1.02 7.06 -6.59
CA PRO A 159 0.12 5.94 -6.33
C PRO A 159 0.83 4.62 -6.64
N LYS A 160 0.60 3.58 -5.82
CA LYS A 160 1.08 2.23 -6.15
C LYS A 160 0.25 1.65 -7.30
N PRO A 161 0.85 0.86 -8.20
CA PRO A 161 0.12 0.13 -9.22
C PRO A 161 -0.94 -0.78 -8.62
N LEU A 162 -2.12 -0.83 -9.25
CA LEU A 162 -3.25 -1.62 -8.76
C LEU A 162 -2.90 -3.12 -8.70
N GLY A 163 -2.19 -3.64 -9.69
CA GLY A 163 -1.77 -5.05 -9.73
C GLY A 163 -0.90 -5.44 -8.54
N TRP A 164 -0.09 -4.52 -8.01
CA TRP A 164 0.71 -4.79 -6.80
C TRP A 164 -0.16 -4.95 -5.57
N MET A 165 -1.16 -4.07 -5.42
CA MET A 165 -2.10 -4.16 -4.30
C MET A 165 -3.02 -5.37 -4.42
N VAL A 166 -3.46 -5.72 -5.63
CA VAL A 166 -4.21 -6.95 -5.89
C VAL A 166 -3.40 -8.18 -5.48
N TRP A 167 -2.12 -8.26 -5.86
CA TRP A 167 -1.22 -9.33 -5.44
C TRP A 167 -1.07 -9.38 -3.92
N ALA A 168 -0.80 -8.26 -3.25
CA ALA A 168 -0.59 -8.19 -1.82
C ALA A 168 -1.85 -8.62 -1.04
N VAL A 169 -3.01 -8.10 -1.43
CA VAL A 169 -4.32 -8.45 -0.82
C VAL A 169 -4.63 -9.93 -1.05
N ALA A 170 -4.46 -10.45 -2.27
CA ALA A 170 -4.72 -11.86 -2.59
C ALA A 170 -3.77 -12.83 -1.86
N LEU A 171 -2.52 -12.40 -1.60
CA LEU A 171 -1.55 -13.19 -0.85
C LEU A 171 -1.91 -13.24 0.64
N ALA A 172 -2.33 -12.13 1.21
CA ALA A 172 -2.49 -11.98 2.65
C ALA A 172 -3.91 -12.26 3.18
N SER A 173 -4.93 -12.36 2.30
CA SER A 173 -6.32 -12.41 2.76
C SER A 173 -7.17 -13.47 2.08
N ARG A 174 -8.28 -13.83 2.75
CA ARG A 174 -9.38 -14.61 2.21
C ARG A 174 -10.54 -13.71 1.77
N ALA A 175 -11.42 -14.21 0.90
CA ALA A 175 -12.67 -13.52 0.57
C ALA A 175 -13.49 -13.23 1.84
N GLY A 176 -14.10 -12.06 1.91
CA GLY A 176 -14.89 -11.60 3.05
C GLY A 176 -14.11 -11.05 4.23
N GLU A 177 -12.78 -11.21 4.28
CA GLU A 177 -11.93 -10.57 5.32
C GLU A 177 -11.85 -9.05 5.10
N THR A 178 -11.52 -8.34 6.18
CA THR A 178 -11.39 -6.89 6.20
C THR A 178 -9.92 -6.48 6.11
N ILE A 179 -9.61 -5.68 5.10
CA ILE A 179 -8.29 -5.09 4.88
C ILE A 179 -8.24 -3.72 5.54
N LEU A 180 -7.19 -3.43 6.28
CA LEU A 180 -6.90 -2.12 6.85
C LEU A 180 -5.74 -1.47 6.10
N ASP A 181 -5.92 -0.22 5.69
CA ASP A 181 -4.86 0.64 5.17
C ASP A 181 -4.88 2.00 5.88
N PRO A 182 -4.01 2.22 6.88
CA PRO A 182 -3.97 3.47 7.64
C PRO A 182 -3.28 4.63 6.92
N PHE A 183 -2.75 4.39 5.72
CA PHE A 183 -2.11 5.39 4.85
C PHE A 183 -2.63 5.25 3.42
N MET A 184 -3.98 5.21 3.28
CA MET A 184 -4.61 4.75 2.04
C MET A 184 -4.36 5.65 0.82
N GLY A 185 -3.99 6.92 1.01
CA GLY A 185 -3.83 7.88 -0.06
C GLY A 185 -5.06 7.92 -0.99
N SER A 186 -4.85 7.74 -2.28
CA SER A 186 -5.93 7.66 -3.28
C SER A 186 -6.72 6.34 -3.28
N GLY A 187 -6.54 5.46 -2.29
CA GLY A 187 -7.37 4.28 -2.05
C GLY A 187 -7.08 3.07 -2.94
N THR A 188 -5.87 2.91 -3.47
CA THR A 188 -5.55 1.78 -4.37
C THR A 188 -5.72 0.43 -3.68
N THR A 189 -5.33 0.31 -2.40
CA THR A 189 -5.54 -0.89 -1.57
C THR A 189 -7.03 -1.21 -1.42
N LEU A 190 -7.86 -0.19 -1.19
CA LEU A 190 -9.31 -0.36 -1.02
C LEU A 190 -9.97 -0.84 -2.32
N VAL A 191 -9.54 -0.29 -3.46
CA VAL A 191 -10.00 -0.74 -4.79
C VAL A 191 -9.61 -2.20 -5.03
N ALA A 192 -8.36 -2.58 -4.70
CA ALA A 192 -7.90 -3.97 -4.82
C ALA A 192 -8.71 -4.92 -3.93
N ALA A 193 -8.99 -4.52 -2.68
CA ALA A 193 -9.81 -5.29 -1.76
C ALA A 193 -11.23 -5.50 -2.29
N LYS A 194 -11.88 -4.43 -2.79
CA LYS A 194 -13.21 -4.50 -3.41
C LYS A 194 -13.24 -5.47 -4.60
N GLN A 195 -12.25 -5.37 -5.52
CA GLN A 195 -12.15 -6.26 -6.70
C GLN A 195 -12.04 -7.74 -6.32
N LEU A 196 -11.42 -8.02 -5.20
CA LEU A 196 -11.19 -9.37 -4.70
C LEU A 196 -12.30 -9.88 -3.75
N GLY A 197 -13.39 -9.12 -3.56
CA GLY A 197 -14.47 -9.50 -2.65
C GLY A 197 -14.09 -9.43 -1.16
N ARG A 198 -13.19 -8.52 -0.78
CA ARG A 198 -12.83 -8.20 0.60
C ARG A 198 -13.54 -6.93 1.02
N ARG A 199 -13.69 -6.75 2.34
CA ARG A 199 -14.04 -5.44 2.90
C ARG A 199 -12.76 -4.63 3.10
N ALA A 200 -12.87 -3.31 3.16
CA ALA A 200 -11.73 -2.45 3.38
C ALA A 200 -12.04 -1.30 4.32
N ILE A 201 -11.07 -0.95 5.16
CA ILE A 201 -11.04 0.25 5.99
C ILE A 201 -9.81 1.04 5.59
N GLY A 202 -10.01 2.30 5.17
CA GLY A 202 -8.92 3.21 4.86
C GLY A 202 -8.95 4.43 5.77
N ILE A 203 -7.77 4.92 6.14
CA ILE A 203 -7.61 6.17 6.88
C ILE A 203 -6.70 7.09 6.07
N GLU A 204 -7.04 8.38 6.00
CA GLU A 204 -6.28 9.38 5.26
C GLU A 204 -6.41 10.74 5.91
N MET A 205 -5.30 11.46 6.05
CA MET A 205 -5.26 12.80 6.66
C MET A 205 -5.73 13.89 5.70
N GLU A 206 -5.50 13.72 4.40
CA GLU A 206 -5.84 14.74 3.41
C GLU A 206 -7.21 14.46 2.79
N GLU A 207 -8.16 15.34 3.04
CA GLU A 207 -9.55 15.21 2.56
C GLU A 207 -9.63 15.02 1.05
N ARG A 208 -8.76 15.69 0.27
CA ARG A 208 -8.70 15.54 -1.20
C ARG A 208 -8.42 14.09 -1.63
N TYR A 209 -7.61 13.34 -0.87
CA TYR A 209 -7.36 11.92 -1.17
C TYR A 209 -8.52 11.03 -0.74
N CYS A 210 -9.21 11.37 0.36
CA CYS A 210 -10.46 10.73 0.73
C CYS A 210 -11.51 10.87 -0.39
N GLU A 211 -11.64 12.07 -0.99
CA GLU A 211 -12.56 12.32 -2.11
C GLU A 211 -12.18 11.50 -3.35
N ILE A 212 -10.89 11.45 -3.71
CA ILE A 212 -10.39 10.65 -4.84
C ILE A 212 -10.68 9.17 -4.59
N ALA A 213 -10.38 8.66 -3.39
CA ALA A 213 -10.63 7.26 -3.03
C ALA A 213 -12.12 6.93 -3.07
N ALA A 214 -12.98 7.79 -2.55
CA ALA A 214 -14.43 7.62 -2.58
C ALA A 214 -14.98 7.55 -4.02
N LYS A 215 -14.51 8.45 -4.91
CA LYS A 215 -14.89 8.44 -6.34
C LYS A 215 -14.44 7.14 -7.02
N ARG A 216 -13.22 6.66 -6.76
CA ARG A 216 -12.71 5.39 -7.31
C ARG A 216 -13.50 4.18 -6.81
N LEU A 217 -13.90 4.17 -5.54
CA LEU A 217 -14.71 3.11 -4.96
C LEU A 217 -16.17 3.15 -5.43
N ALA A 218 -16.69 4.33 -5.76
CA ALA A 218 -18.05 4.47 -6.31
C ALA A 218 -18.16 3.97 -7.77
N GLN A 219 -17.02 3.88 -8.49
CA GLN A 219 -17.03 3.29 -9.83
C GLN A 219 -17.43 1.81 -9.74
N GLU A 220 -18.42 1.41 -10.55
CA GLU A 220 -18.78 0.01 -10.67
C GLU A 220 -17.60 -0.75 -11.30
N VAL A 221 -17.15 -1.78 -10.63
CA VAL A 221 -16.23 -2.74 -11.24
C VAL A 221 -17.08 -3.55 -12.21
N LEU A 222 -16.92 -3.34 -13.50
CA LEU A 222 -17.48 -4.24 -14.50
C LEU A 222 -16.84 -5.61 -14.24
N ASP A 223 -17.67 -6.57 -13.86
CA ASP A 223 -17.23 -7.94 -13.60
C ASP A 223 -16.94 -8.63 -14.94
N PHE A 224 -15.71 -8.52 -15.40
CA PHE A 224 -15.23 -9.26 -16.58
C PHE A 224 -14.85 -10.71 -16.26
N GLY A 225 -15.33 -11.26 -15.14
CA GLY A 225 -14.90 -12.56 -14.65
C GLY A 225 -13.51 -12.50 -13.99
N VAL A 226 -13.31 -13.35 -13.01
CA VAL A 226 -12.03 -13.47 -12.31
C VAL A 226 -10.95 -13.83 -13.33
N VAL A 227 -10.13 -12.86 -13.72
CA VAL A 227 -8.86 -13.16 -14.37
C VAL A 227 -7.98 -13.74 -13.27
N GLU A 228 -7.90 -15.07 -13.20
CA GLU A 228 -6.90 -15.71 -12.37
C GLU A 228 -5.53 -15.11 -12.74
N PRO A 229 -4.72 -14.71 -11.75
CA PRO A 229 -3.38 -14.25 -12.05
C PRO A 229 -2.66 -15.34 -12.85
N PRO A 230 -1.88 -14.98 -13.88
CA PRO A 230 -1.19 -15.94 -14.71
C PRO A 230 -0.41 -16.90 -13.79
N LYS A 231 -0.63 -18.20 -13.97
CA LYS A 231 0.17 -19.23 -13.28
C LYS A 231 1.62 -18.92 -13.57
N ALA A 232 2.40 -18.69 -12.51
CA ALA A 232 3.83 -18.52 -12.64
C ALA A 232 4.36 -19.77 -13.36
N GLU A 233 4.85 -19.62 -14.58
CA GLU A 233 5.64 -20.66 -15.21
C GLU A 233 6.85 -20.88 -14.31
N GLN A 234 6.92 -22.06 -13.72
CA GLN A 234 8.13 -22.54 -13.05
C GLN A 234 9.17 -22.78 -14.15
N GLY A 235 9.77 -21.70 -14.62
CA GLY A 235 10.95 -21.77 -15.44
C GLY A 235 12.07 -22.40 -14.61
N ALA A 236 12.54 -23.57 -15.03
CA ALA A 236 13.65 -24.26 -14.42
C ALA A 236 14.83 -23.29 -14.26
N LEU A 237 15.25 -23.10 -13.02
CA LEU A 237 16.56 -22.55 -12.70
C LEU A 237 17.59 -23.64 -13.05
N LEU A 238 18.28 -23.49 -14.17
CA LEU A 238 19.58 -24.07 -14.45
C LEU A 238 20.65 -23.07 -14.09
#